data_597556d9cd880eac7b7f4043541c204b
#
_entry.id   597556d9cd880eac7b7f4043541c204b
#
_cell.length_a   1.000
_cell.length_b   1.000
_cell.length_c   1.000
_cell.angle_alpha   90.00
_cell.angle_beta   90.00
_cell.angle_gamma   90.00
#
_symmetry.space_group_name_H-M   'P 1'
#
loop_
_entity.id
_entity.type
_entity.pdbx_description
1 polymer ?
#
loop_
_entity_poly.entity_id
_entity_poly.type
_entity_poly.pdbx_seq_one_letter_code
_entity_poly.pdbx_strand_id
1 'polypeptide(L)'
;MRTEEMSADQIAERRVTGISQNIVAPPRVDFGSLVLRSPATAVGAALLIRLIFLYASRDAGGQFYSVGQEAGNVAWALALGHGFSSPLAGMQGPTAWVAPLYPLLLAFGFKLFNMNPYHVVIFGQVLNAVFSAVTCWPIYLIAKKLFGLPVGVASSWAWAVLPTAILFPLEWIWDQSLSALLLTALICATLYLREDARAAPRNRIIWATYGLGWALALLTNPAIGLLLPFCAAWIVWQRHKRGVPWALRLAAMRPALASVGIALVACILGIVPWTARNYAAFGHFVPIKSNFGLEFWLGNNPDVKIIWTWWRSPASDPAEMSALNGMGEIAYMREKQREALSFIRANPGIFVDSSFDRFVDTWTALWDQHTDPWITAMSAGTLYVAFCSMFSLLALVGLLIARRADAFGILPLSAALLLFPLTYYITHSSVRYRHPIDPVMTILVVYAVTCAHAKLRKNVVTTSEARNSASPLNRDSSRR
;
A
#
# COMPACT_ATOMS: atom_id res chain seq x y z
N MET A 1 32.26 18.54 -52.96
CA MET A 1 31.77 17.71 -51.87
C MET A 1 31.83 18.53 -50.58
N ARG A 2 30.67 19.05 -50.11
CA ARG A 2 30.60 19.73 -48.83
C ARG A 2 30.14 18.71 -47.80
N THR A 3 30.99 18.38 -46.84
CA THR A 3 30.68 17.63 -45.65
C THR A 3 29.98 18.57 -44.67
N GLU A 4 28.67 18.41 -44.48
CA GLU A 4 27.94 19.11 -43.45
C GLU A 4 28.33 18.54 -42.07
N GLU A 5 29.06 19.31 -41.28
CA GLU A 5 29.30 19.04 -39.87
C GLU A 5 27.98 19.29 -39.09
N MET A 6 27.34 18.21 -38.65
CA MET A 6 26.20 18.29 -37.74
C MET A 6 26.58 18.92 -36.40
N SER A 7 25.82 19.92 -35.96
CA SER A 7 26.08 20.60 -34.70
C SER A 7 25.93 19.67 -33.49
N ALA A 8 26.69 19.96 -32.42
CA ALA A 8 26.66 19.19 -31.18
C ALA A 8 25.25 19.06 -30.56
N ASP A 9 24.34 20.02 -30.82
CA ASP A 9 22.97 20.01 -30.38
C ASP A 9 22.12 18.98 -31.15
N GLN A 10 22.33 18.79 -32.43
CA GLN A 10 21.63 17.77 -33.22
C GLN A 10 22.06 16.35 -32.83
N ILE A 11 23.33 16.17 -32.42
CA ILE A 11 23.82 14.88 -31.88
C ILE A 11 23.24 14.62 -30.48
N ALA A 12 23.07 15.66 -29.68
CA ALA A 12 22.45 15.54 -28.36
C ALA A 12 20.93 15.23 -28.43
N GLU A 13 20.21 15.85 -29.37
CA GLU A 13 18.78 15.53 -29.60
C GLU A 13 18.57 14.09 -30.11
N ARG A 14 19.44 13.61 -31.04
CA ARG A 14 19.38 12.20 -31.48
C ARG A 14 19.73 11.20 -30.36
N ARG A 15 20.58 11.55 -29.40
CA ARG A 15 20.87 10.69 -28.25
C ARG A 15 19.71 10.68 -27.25
N VAL A 16 19.00 11.79 -27.08
CA VAL A 16 17.83 11.84 -26.19
C VAL A 16 16.64 11.11 -26.80
N THR A 17 16.43 11.21 -28.13
CA THR A 17 15.37 10.45 -28.83
C THR A 17 15.74 8.97 -29.01
N GLY A 18 17.02 8.63 -29.16
CA GLY A 18 17.49 7.26 -29.31
C GLY A 18 17.44 6.43 -28.02
N ILE A 19 17.57 7.06 -26.84
CA ILE A 19 17.45 6.37 -25.55
C ILE A 19 15.98 6.09 -25.20
N SER A 20 15.04 6.89 -25.73
CA SER A 20 13.59 6.67 -25.57
C SER A 20 13.03 5.50 -26.39
N GLN A 21 13.75 4.99 -27.39
CA GLN A 21 13.23 3.93 -28.28
C GLN A 21 13.70 2.51 -27.97
N ASN A 22 14.59 2.31 -26.99
CA ASN A 22 14.99 0.97 -26.54
C ASN A 22 14.21 0.44 -25.32
N ILE A 23 13.08 1.07 -24.97
CA ILE A 23 12.07 0.39 -24.15
C ILE A 23 11.48 -0.68 -25.06
N VAL A 24 11.78 -1.95 -24.78
CA VAL A 24 11.10 -3.09 -25.40
C VAL A 24 9.62 -2.88 -25.18
N ALA A 25 8.91 -2.40 -26.21
CA ALA A 25 7.47 -2.25 -26.16
C ALA A 25 6.89 -3.62 -25.79
N PRO A 26 6.11 -3.75 -24.73
CA PRO A 26 5.50 -5.03 -24.38
C PRO A 26 4.72 -5.55 -25.59
N PRO A 27 4.71 -6.87 -25.83
CA PRO A 27 4.01 -7.45 -26.97
C PRO A 27 2.58 -6.91 -26.98
N ARG A 28 2.05 -6.57 -28.12
CA ARG A 28 0.64 -6.21 -28.29
C ARG A 28 -0.17 -7.40 -27.81
N VAL A 29 -0.64 -7.35 -26.59
CA VAL A 29 -1.63 -8.30 -26.09
C VAL A 29 -2.95 -7.87 -26.73
N ASP A 30 -3.41 -8.61 -27.70
CA ASP A 30 -4.67 -8.38 -28.36
C ASP A 30 -5.81 -8.85 -27.44
N PHE A 31 -6.17 -8.01 -26.47
CA PHE A 31 -7.35 -8.24 -25.64
C PHE A 31 -8.57 -7.84 -26.48
N GLY A 32 -9.22 -8.81 -27.07
CA GLY A 32 -10.20 -8.76 -28.14
C GLY A 32 -11.42 -7.84 -28.03
N SER A 33 -11.56 -6.99 -27.01
CA SER A 33 -12.61 -5.97 -27.00
C SER A 33 -12.17 -4.69 -26.29
N LEU A 34 -12.63 -3.55 -26.79
CA LEU A 34 -12.47 -2.21 -26.16
C LEU A 34 -12.97 -2.20 -24.69
N VAL A 35 -13.98 -3.02 -24.39
CA VAL A 35 -14.59 -3.14 -23.06
C VAL A 35 -13.61 -3.67 -22.04
N LEU A 36 -12.86 -4.73 -22.33
CA LEU A 36 -11.88 -5.31 -21.41
C LEU A 36 -10.66 -4.41 -21.17
N ARG A 37 -10.46 -3.38 -22.01
CA ARG A 37 -9.35 -2.41 -21.87
C ARG A 37 -9.70 -1.26 -20.92
N SER A 38 -10.97 -1.12 -20.53
CA SER A 38 -11.43 -0.08 -19.62
C SER A 38 -11.13 -0.46 -18.17
N PRO A 39 -10.57 0.44 -17.34
CA PRO A 39 -10.43 0.19 -15.91
C PRO A 39 -11.79 0.03 -15.20
N ALA A 40 -12.84 0.64 -15.72
CA ALA A 40 -14.20 0.52 -15.16
C ALA A 40 -14.73 -0.93 -15.20
N THR A 41 -14.40 -1.70 -16.25
CA THR A 41 -14.79 -3.11 -16.32
C THR A 41 -14.04 -3.96 -15.31
N ALA A 42 -12.75 -3.69 -15.06
CA ALA A 42 -11.99 -4.36 -14.01
C ALA A 42 -12.55 -4.01 -12.62
N VAL A 43 -12.94 -2.75 -12.37
CA VAL A 43 -13.60 -2.33 -11.10
C VAL A 43 -14.92 -3.06 -10.93
N GLY A 44 -15.79 -3.08 -11.97
CA GLY A 44 -17.08 -3.77 -11.91
C GLY A 44 -16.94 -5.28 -11.67
N ALA A 45 -16.03 -5.93 -12.40
CA ALA A 45 -15.73 -7.36 -12.21
C ALA A 45 -15.17 -7.63 -10.81
N ALA A 46 -14.23 -6.80 -10.32
CA ALA A 46 -13.66 -6.91 -8.99
C ALA A 46 -14.74 -6.82 -7.90
N LEU A 47 -15.67 -5.85 -8.03
CA LEU A 47 -16.77 -5.71 -7.09
C LEU A 47 -17.70 -6.93 -7.14
N LEU A 48 -18.09 -7.36 -8.32
CA LEU A 48 -18.97 -8.52 -8.51
C LEU A 48 -18.35 -9.79 -7.89
N ILE A 49 -17.08 -10.06 -8.15
CA ILE A 49 -16.37 -11.22 -7.58
C ILE A 49 -16.44 -11.17 -6.04
N ARG A 50 -16.13 -10.03 -5.42
CA ARG A 50 -16.15 -9.87 -3.96
C ARG A 50 -17.56 -10.05 -3.39
N LEU A 51 -18.57 -9.52 -4.05
CA LEU A 51 -19.96 -9.69 -3.61
C LEU A 51 -20.45 -11.14 -3.76
N ILE A 52 -20.03 -11.87 -4.82
CA ILE A 52 -20.31 -13.31 -4.96
C ILE A 52 -19.63 -14.08 -3.80
N PHE A 53 -18.36 -13.80 -3.49
CA PHE A 53 -17.66 -14.45 -2.39
C PHE A 53 -18.32 -14.12 -1.04
N LEU A 54 -18.71 -12.85 -0.81
CA LEU A 54 -19.44 -12.46 0.39
C LEU A 54 -20.76 -13.25 0.52
N TYR A 55 -21.51 -13.37 -0.56
CA TYR A 55 -22.74 -14.14 -0.56
C TYR A 55 -22.51 -15.62 -0.30
N ALA A 56 -21.51 -16.22 -0.93
CA ALA A 56 -21.18 -17.64 -0.78
C ALA A 56 -20.63 -17.99 0.61
N SER A 57 -19.94 -17.05 1.28
CA SER A 57 -19.33 -17.27 2.59
C SER A 57 -20.26 -17.00 3.78
N ARG A 58 -21.44 -16.42 3.56
CA ARG A 58 -22.38 -16.04 4.63
C ARG A 58 -22.82 -17.21 5.52
N ASP A 59 -22.89 -18.43 4.97
CA ASP A 59 -23.35 -19.65 5.67
C ASP A 59 -22.19 -20.51 6.22
N ALA A 60 -20.93 -20.11 5.97
CA ALA A 60 -19.74 -20.88 6.35
C ALA A 60 -19.37 -20.82 7.85
N GLY A 61 -20.26 -20.33 8.68
CA GLY A 61 -20.22 -20.44 10.15
C GLY A 61 -19.42 -19.37 10.89
N GLY A 62 -20.12 -18.59 11.66
CA GLY A 62 -19.83 -18.02 12.99
C GLY A 62 -18.62 -17.11 13.21
N GLN A 63 -17.50 -17.25 12.52
CA GLN A 63 -16.28 -16.49 12.82
C GLN A 63 -16.14 -15.18 12.02
N PHE A 64 -16.88 -14.99 10.93
CA PHE A 64 -16.87 -13.79 10.11
C PHE A 64 -17.66 -12.60 10.70
N TYR A 65 -18.24 -12.72 11.87
CA TYR A 65 -19.25 -11.79 12.37
C TYR A 65 -18.82 -10.90 13.54
N SER A 66 -17.53 -10.69 13.74
CA SER A 66 -17.13 -9.65 14.69
C SER A 66 -17.00 -8.30 13.98
N VAL A 67 -17.69 -7.29 14.50
CA VAL A 67 -17.54 -5.91 14.02
C VAL A 67 -16.18 -5.39 14.46
N GLY A 68 -15.14 -5.68 13.66
CA GLY A 68 -13.83 -5.01 13.71
C GLY A 68 -13.28 -4.64 15.08
N GLN A 69 -13.20 -5.55 16.01
CA GLN A 69 -12.53 -5.38 17.31
C GLN A 69 -12.51 -3.91 17.81
N GLU A 70 -11.34 -3.29 18.01
CA GLU A 70 -11.22 -1.95 18.58
C GLU A 70 -11.95 -0.87 17.76
N ALA A 71 -11.85 -0.94 16.42
CA ALA A 71 -12.52 0.02 15.53
C ALA A 71 -14.06 -0.10 15.61
N GLY A 72 -14.57 -1.34 15.70
CA GLY A 72 -15.98 -1.62 15.85
C GLY A 72 -16.52 -1.23 17.23
N ASN A 73 -15.75 -1.48 18.30
CA ASN A 73 -16.12 -1.06 19.65
C ASN A 73 -16.23 0.46 19.75
N VAL A 74 -15.25 1.19 19.20
CA VAL A 74 -15.31 2.65 19.13
C VAL A 74 -16.50 3.14 18.30
N ALA A 75 -16.76 2.47 17.16
CA ALA A 75 -17.90 2.80 16.31
C ALA A 75 -19.24 2.59 17.02
N TRP A 76 -19.36 1.51 17.80
CA TRP A 76 -20.52 1.23 18.64
C TRP A 76 -20.73 2.33 19.71
N ALA A 77 -19.65 2.69 20.44
CA ALA A 77 -19.69 3.76 21.44
C ALA A 77 -20.10 5.11 20.83
N LEU A 78 -19.54 5.44 19.65
CA LEU A 78 -19.92 6.63 18.89
C LEU A 78 -21.40 6.64 18.50
N ALA A 79 -21.93 5.52 18.03
CA ALA A 79 -23.32 5.41 17.62
C ALA A 79 -24.29 5.55 18.79
N LEU A 80 -23.90 5.09 20.00
CA LEU A 80 -24.63 5.29 21.24
C LEU A 80 -24.53 6.72 21.81
N GLY A 81 -23.67 7.58 21.26
CA GLY A 81 -23.47 8.94 21.78
C GLY A 81 -22.44 9.05 22.90
N HIS A 82 -21.71 7.98 23.22
CA HIS A 82 -20.66 7.97 24.25
C HIS A 82 -19.34 8.61 23.76
N GLY A 83 -19.34 9.17 22.54
CA GLY A 83 -18.14 9.77 21.93
C GLY A 83 -17.14 8.71 21.44
N PHE A 84 -15.98 9.18 21.05
CA PHE A 84 -14.88 8.31 20.58
C PHE A 84 -14.18 7.68 21.80
N SER A 85 -14.64 6.51 22.20
CA SER A 85 -14.30 5.84 23.47
C SER A 85 -14.34 4.31 23.36
N SER A 86 -13.90 3.62 24.41
CA SER A 86 -14.11 2.17 24.63
C SER A 86 -13.61 1.27 23.48
N PRO A 87 -12.32 1.35 23.07
CA PRO A 87 -11.78 0.48 22.03
C PRO A 87 -11.74 -0.99 22.48
N LEU A 88 -11.59 -1.23 23.78
CA LEU A 88 -11.55 -2.56 24.39
C LEU A 88 -12.70 -2.73 25.40
N ALA A 89 -13.20 -3.94 25.55
CA ALA A 89 -14.15 -4.29 26.60
C ALA A 89 -13.53 -4.02 27.98
N GLY A 90 -14.23 -3.28 28.83
CA GLY A 90 -13.73 -2.89 30.16
C GLY A 90 -12.88 -1.62 30.21
N MET A 91 -12.50 -1.05 29.09
CA MET A 91 -11.83 0.25 29.05
C MET A 91 -12.82 1.39 29.18
N GLN A 92 -12.49 2.41 29.99
CA GLN A 92 -13.32 3.57 30.24
C GLN A 92 -12.73 4.86 29.69
N GLY A 93 -13.60 5.83 29.38
CA GLY A 93 -13.21 7.17 28.96
C GLY A 93 -12.88 7.34 27.48
N PRO A 94 -12.43 8.54 27.10
CA PRO A 94 -12.10 8.86 25.71
C PRO A 94 -10.86 8.08 25.26
N THR A 95 -10.79 7.80 23.96
CA THR A 95 -9.66 7.10 23.36
C THR A 95 -9.09 7.80 22.12
N ALA A 96 -7.83 7.59 21.83
CA ALA A 96 -7.17 7.82 20.54
C ALA A 96 -6.45 6.54 20.08
N TRP A 97 -6.86 5.37 20.56
CA TRP A 97 -6.27 4.07 20.29
C TRP A 97 -6.21 3.72 18.81
N VAL A 98 -7.31 4.01 18.08
CA VAL A 98 -7.40 3.80 16.62
C VAL A 98 -7.52 5.11 15.88
N ALA A 99 -7.13 5.14 14.61
CA ALA A 99 -7.32 6.28 13.73
C ALA A 99 -8.83 6.48 13.43
N PRO A 100 -9.30 7.75 13.30
CA PRO A 100 -10.74 8.03 13.41
C PRO A 100 -11.57 7.66 12.20
N LEU A 101 -11.00 7.68 10.98
CA LEU A 101 -11.83 7.63 9.77
C LEU A 101 -12.62 6.33 9.64
N TYR A 102 -11.99 5.20 9.90
CA TYR A 102 -12.66 3.91 9.75
C TYR A 102 -13.73 3.65 10.82
N PRO A 103 -13.50 3.91 12.14
CA PRO A 103 -14.55 3.88 13.13
C PRO A 103 -15.74 4.80 12.86
N LEU A 104 -15.50 6.00 12.27
CA LEU A 104 -16.59 6.92 11.89
C LEU A 104 -17.46 6.34 10.78
N LEU A 105 -16.87 5.65 9.79
CA LEU A 105 -17.61 4.95 8.73
C LEU A 105 -18.47 3.81 9.32
N LEU A 106 -17.92 3.02 10.23
CA LEU A 106 -18.68 1.95 10.90
C LEU A 106 -19.76 2.51 11.81
N ALA A 107 -19.53 3.62 12.53
CA ALA A 107 -20.52 4.28 13.35
C ALA A 107 -21.72 4.79 12.54
N PHE A 108 -21.46 5.30 11.31
CA PHE A 108 -22.53 5.60 10.35
C PHE A 108 -23.34 4.33 10.02
N GLY A 109 -22.68 3.19 9.79
CA GLY A 109 -23.35 1.90 9.58
C GLY A 109 -24.23 1.49 10.78
N PHE A 110 -23.73 1.63 12.00
CA PHE A 110 -24.53 1.35 13.21
C PHE A 110 -25.80 2.20 13.29
N LYS A 111 -25.70 3.49 12.99
CA LYS A 111 -26.88 4.37 12.95
C LYS A 111 -27.83 4.02 11.79
N LEU A 112 -27.31 3.70 10.63
CA LEU A 112 -28.09 3.35 9.44
C LEU A 112 -28.92 2.07 9.66
N PHE A 113 -28.35 1.08 10.36
CA PHE A 113 -28.97 -0.23 10.60
C PHE A 113 -29.51 -0.41 12.01
N ASN A 114 -29.89 0.69 12.69
CA ASN A 114 -30.51 0.68 14.01
C ASN A 114 -29.77 -0.19 15.04
N MET A 115 -28.44 -0.05 15.09
CA MET A 115 -27.53 -0.75 16.00
C MET A 115 -27.50 -2.29 15.82
N ASN A 116 -27.95 -2.82 14.69
CA ASN A 116 -27.90 -4.26 14.43
C ASN A 116 -26.48 -4.68 14.01
N PRO A 117 -25.72 -5.43 14.83
CA PRO A 117 -24.32 -5.77 14.54
C PRO A 117 -24.16 -6.60 13.26
N TYR A 118 -25.08 -7.50 12.97
CA TYR A 118 -25.06 -8.36 11.78
C TYR A 118 -25.08 -7.52 10.48
N HIS A 119 -26.00 -6.56 10.41
CA HIS A 119 -26.09 -5.67 9.24
C HIS A 119 -24.86 -4.75 9.12
N VAL A 120 -24.26 -4.35 10.25
CA VAL A 120 -23.04 -3.53 10.25
C VAL A 120 -21.82 -4.33 9.80
N VAL A 121 -21.73 -5.61 10.14
CA VAL A 121 -20.70 -6.51 9.59
C VAL A 121 -20.80 -6.56 8.07
N ILE A 122 -21.98 -6.85 7.52
CA ILE A 122 -22.21 -6.88 6.07
C ILE A 122 -21.89 -5.52 5.44
N PHE A 123 -22.31 -4.43 6.07
CA PHE A 123 -21.99 -3.07 5.60
C PHE A 123 -20.47 -2.85 5.52
N GLY A 124 -19.72 -3.21 6.58
CA GLY A 124 -18.27 -3.09 6.62
C GLY A 124 -17.59 -3.93 5.53
N GLN A 125 -18.05 -5.16 5.31
CA GLN A 125 -17.55 -6.06 4.27
C GLN A 125 -17.83 -5.50 2.86
N VAL A 126 -19.04 -5.00 2.60
CA VAL A 126 -19.41 -4.36 1.33
C VAL A 126 -18.58 -3.10 1.11
N LEU A 127 -18.39 -2.27 2.14
CA LEU A 127 -17.58 -1.06 2.09
C LEU A 127 -16.12 -1.39 1.73
N ASN A 128 -15.53 -2.39 2.38
CA ASN A 128 -14.19 -2.87 2.08
C ASN A 128 -14.10 -3.48 0.66
N ALA A 129 -15.11 -4.22 0.22
CA ALA A 129 -15.20 -4.76 -1.14
C ALA A 129 -15.21 -3.63 -2.18
N VAL A 130 -15.93 -2.53 -1.92
CA VAL A 130 -15.94 -1.33 -2.77
C VAL A 130 -14.54 -0.68 -2.79
N PHE A 131 -13.91 -0.47 -1.63
CA PHE A 131 -12.56 0.12 -1.57
C PHE A 131 -11.55 -0.73 -2.35
N SER A 132 -11.56 -2.06 -2.14
CA SER A 132 -10.68 -2.97 -2.85
C SER A 132 -10.95 -3.00 -4.36
N ALA A 133 -12.22 -2.95 -4.79
CA ALA A 133 -12.57 -2.91 -6.22
C ALA A 133 -12.12 -1.60 -6.88
N VAL A 134 -12.38 -0.44 -6.24
CA VAL A 134 -11.98 0.87 -6.75
C VAL A 134 -10.45 1.00 -6.86
N THR A 135 -9.69 0.26 -6.06
CA THR A 135 -8.21 0.21 -6.15
C THR A 135 -7.71 -0.26 -7.53
N CYS A 136 -8.51 -1.01 -8.32
CA CYS A 136 -8.20 -1.34 -9.72
C CYS A 136 -7.90 -0.11 -10.56
N TRP A 137 -8.55 1.03 -10.27
CA TRP A 137 -8.41 2.25 -11.05
C TRP A 137 -7.02 2.90 -10.93
N PRO A 138 -6.54 3.27 -9.74
CA PRO A 138 -5.19 3.81 -9.60
C PRO A 138 -4.10 2.79 -9.99
N ILE A 139 -4.29 1.48 -9.79
CA ILE A 139 -3.38 0.44 -10.31
C ILE A 139 -3.23 0.57 -11.82
N TYR A 140 -4.36 0.63 -12.56
CA TYR A 140 -4.36 0.82 -14.00
C TYR A 140 -3.59 2.08 -14.41
N LEU A 141 -3.87 3.22 -13.75
CA LEU A 141 -3.24 4.50 -14.10
C LEU A 141 -1.72 4.48 -13.85
N ILE A 142 -1.27 3.96 -12.72
CA ILE A 142 0.15 3.85 -12.38
C ILE A 142 0.85 2.96 -13.40
N ALA A 143 0.34 1.75 -13.61
CA ALA A 143 0.97 0.77 -14.48
C ALA A 143 0.96 1.23 -15.94
N LYS A 144 -0.12 1.86 -16.42
CA LYS A 144 -0.19 2.47 -17.75
C LYS A 144 0.84 3.57 -17.92
N LYS A 145 1.00 4.45 -16.93
CA LYS A 145 1.95 5.58 -16.98
C LYS A 145 3.41 5.10 -17.01
N LEU A 146 3.75 4.06 -16.22
CA LEU A 146 5.12 3.59 -16.07
C LEU A 146 5.51 2.54 -17.12
N PHE A 147 4.58 1.67 -17.52
CA PHE A 147 4.87 0.45 -18.28
C PHE A 147 4.01 0.29 -19.55
N GLY A 148 3.09 1.23 -19.80
CA GLY A 148 2.23 1.21 -20.98
C GLY A 148 0.88 0.53 -20.77
N LEU A 149 -0.03 0.71 -21.76
CA LEU A 149 -1.42 0.28 -21.69
C LEU A 149 -1.61 -1.22 -21.41
N PRO A 150 -0.86 -2.15 -22.05
CA PRO A 150 -1.05 -3.58 -21.79
C PRO A 150 -0.81 -3.98 -20.34
N VAL A 151 0.25 -3.42 -19.72
CA VAL A 151 0.58 -3.68 -18.30
C VAL A 151 -0.47 -3.03 -17.40
N GLY A 152 -0.97 -1.83 -17.75
CA GLY A 152 -2.04 -1.17 -17.01
C GLY A 152 -3.31 -2.02 -16.93
N VAL A 153 -3.77 -2.54 -18.07
CA VAL A 153 -4.93 -3.43 -18.14
C VAL A 153 -4.68 -4.72 -17.35
N ALA A 154 -3.56 -5.39 -17.61
CA ALA A 154 -3.25 -6.66 -16.95
C ALA A 154 -3.12 -6.52 -15.42
N SER A 155 -2.52 -5.43 -14.92
CA SER A 155 -2.37 -5.18 -13.49
C SER A 155 -3.72 -4.94 -12.80
N SER A 156 -4.62 -4.19 -13.45
CA SER A 156 -5.97 -3.94 -12.94
C SER A 156 -6.78 -5.24 -12.83
N TRP A 157 -6.73 -6.11 -13.85
CA TRP A 157 -7.39 -7.41 -13.82
C TRP A 157 -6.71 -8.39 -12.84
N ALA A 158 -5.38 -8.38 -12.74
CA ALA A 158 -4.67 -9.19 -11.76
C ALA A 158 -5.14 -8.85 -10.33
N TRP A 159 -5.28 -7.58 -9.98
CA TRP A 159 -5.84 -7.16 -8.68
C TRP A 159 -7.31 -7.59 -8.51
N ALA A 160 -8.11 -7.53 -9.58
CA ALA A 160 -9.51 -7.93 -9.52
C ALA A 160 -9.69 -9.38 -9.07
N VAL A 161 -8.77 -10.28 -9.49
CA VAL A 161 -8.83 -11.73 -9.22
C VAL A 161 -7.81 -12.19 -8.18
N LEU A 162 -6.98 -11.31 -7.61
CA LEU A 162 -5.97 -11.68 -6.62
C LEU A 162 -6.64 -12.23 -5.34
N PRO A 163 -6.30 -13.44 -4.86
CA PRO A 163 -6.97 -14.05 -3.71
C PRO A 163 -6.96 -13.16 -2.46
N THR A 164 -5.83 -12.58 -2.09
CA THR A 164 -5.72 -11.69 -0.93
C THR A 164 -6.56 -10.42 -1.08
N ALA A 165 -6.68 -9.88 -2.29
CA ALA A 165 -7.53 -8.72 -2.57
C ALA A 165 -9.04 -9.05 -2.57
N ILE A 166 -9.42 -10.32 -2.68
CA ILE A 166 -10.80 -10.80 -2.56
C ILE A 166 -11.11 -11.11 -1.09
N LEU A 167 -10.24 -11.85 -0.40
CA LEU A 167 -10.51 -12.40 0.93
C LEU A 167 -10.36 -11.35 2.06
N PHE A 168 -9.28 -10.58 2.08
CA PHE A 168 -9.03 -9.61 3.17
C PHE A 168 -10.15 -8.59 3.38
N PRO A 169 -10.78 -8.02 2.33
CA PRO A 169 -11.93 -7.12 2.52
C PRO A 169 -13.12 -7.76 3.22
N LEU A 170 -13.28 -9.08 3.09
CA LEU A 170 -14.42 -9.82 3.59
C LEU A 170 -14.16 -10.42 4.97
N GLU A 171 -12.93 -10.83 5.23
CA GLU A 171 -12.49 -11.45 6.47
C GLU A 171 -12.24 -10.41 7.58
N TRP A 172 -11.64 -9.29 7.21
CA TRP A 172 -11.21 -8.27 8.16
C TRP A 172 -11.97 -6.95 7.97
N ILE A 173 -12.89 -6.64 8.92
CA ILE A 173 -13.58 -5.34 8.95
C ILE A 173 -12.66 -4.31 9.60
N TRP A 174 -11.59 -3.97 8.89
CA TRP A 174 -10.55 -3.04 9.31
C TRP A 174 -10.18 -2.10 8.15
N ASP A 175 -9.29 -1.17 8.43
CA ASP A 175 -8.90 -0.10 7.51
C ASP A 175 -8.00 -0.52 6.34
N GLN A 176 -7.56 -1.79 6.24
CA GLN A 176 -6.56 -2.21 5.26
C GLN A 176 -6.98 -1.95 3.81
N SER A 177 -8.24 -2.25 3.46
CA SER A 177 -8.74 -2.02 2.09
C SER A 177 -8.82 -0.53 1.74
N LEU A 178 -9.24 0.31 2.70
CA LEU A 178 -9.24 1.77 2.55
C LEU A 178 -7.81 2.31 2.48
N SER A 179 -6.91 1.79 3.31
CA SER A 179 -5.48 2.13 3.29
C SER A 179 -4.84 1.78 1.95
N ALA A 180 -5.16 0.62 1.37
CA ALA A 180 -4.67 0.19 0.05
C ALA A 180 -5.15 1.14 -1.06
N LEU A 181 -6.43 1.52 -1.04
CA LEU A 181 -6.98 2.50 -1.98
C LEU A 181 -6.29 3.86 -1.86
N LEU A 182 -6.23 4.42 -0.64
CA LEU A 182 -5.70 5.76 -0.40
C LEU A 182 -4.20 5.83 -0.73
N LEU A 183 -3.40 4.85 -0.27
CA LEU A 183 -1.97 4.79 -0.57
C LEU A 183 -1.72 4.70 -2.08
N THR A 184 -2.43 3.82 -2.78
CA THR A 184 -2.27 3.64 -4.23
C THR A 184 -2.72 4.88 -5.00
N ALA A 185 -3.82 5.51 -4.58
CA ALA A 185 -4.31 6.75 -5.16
C ALA A 185 -3.33 7.92 -4.95
N LEU A 186 -2.71 8.03 -3.77
CA LEU A 186 -1.69 9.04 -3.46
C LEU A 186 -0.41 8.84 -4.28
N ILE A 187 0.05 7.60 -4.47
CA ILE A 187 1.17 7.29 -5.36
C ILE A 187 0.81 7.68 -6.80
N CYS A 188 -0.39 7.32 -7.25
CA CYS A 188 -0.90 7.71 -8.57
C CYS A 188 -0.89 9.23 -8.73
N ALA A 189 -1.50 9.96 -7.80
CA ALA A 189 -1.53 11.41 -7.81
C ALA A 189 -0.12 12.02 -7.79
N THR A 190 0.78 11.49 -6.97
CA THR A 190 2.19 11.91 -6.92
C THR A 190 2.85 11.83 -8.30
N LEU A 191 2.66 10.70 -9.01
CA LEU A 191 3.23 10.48 -10.34
C LEU A 191 2.68 11.47 -11.39
N TYR A 192 1.40 11.81 -11.32
CA TYR A 192 0.77 12.73 -12.28
C TYR A 192 1.03 14.20 -11.94
N LEU A 193 0.93 14.59 -10.66
CA LEU A 193 1.07 15.97 -10.22
C LEU A 193 2.50 16.50 -10.33
N ARG A 194 3.50 15.63 -10.39
CA ARG A 194 4.88 16.08 -10.59
C ARG A 194 5.09 16.88 -11.88
N GLU A 195 4.38 16.52 -12.94
CA GLU A 195 4.48 17.22 -14.23
C GLU A 195 3.83 18.63 -14.11
N ASP A 196 2.68 18.72 -13.44
CA ASP A 196 2.00 19.98 -13.17
C ASP A 196 2.81 20.90 -12.25
N ALA A 197 3.47 20.35 -11.23
CA ALA A 197 4.32 21.09 -10.30
C ALA A 197 5.47 21.84 -10.98
N ARG A 198 5.97 21.36 -12.11
CA ARG A 198 7.06 21.98 -12.87
C ARG A 198 6.61 23.16 -13.72
N ALA A 199 5.34 23.16 -14.14
CA ALA A 199 4.80 24.18 -15.04
C ALA A 199 4.27 25.45 -14.33
N ALA A 200 4.44 25.60 -13.03
CA ALA A 200 3.75 26.45 -12.07
C ALA A 200 2.34 25.90 -11.71
N PRO A 201 1.90 26.07 -10.45
CA PRO A 201 0.65 25.45 -9.99
C PRO A 201 -0.53 26.09 -10.72
N ARG A 202 -0.99 25.43 -11.79
CA ARG A 202 -2.14 25.90 -12.59
C ARG A 202 -3.44 25.87 -11.78
N ASN A 203 -3.56 24.90 -10.86
CA ASN A 203 -4.77 24.73 -10.06
C ASN A 203 -4.45 24.42 -8.59
N ARG A 204 -4.55 25.46 -7.72
CA ARG A 204 -4.34 25.33 -6.27
C ARG A 204 -5.31 24.33 -5.62
N ILE A 205 -6.51 24.15 -6.18
CA ILE A 205 -7.53 23.24 -5.66
C ILE A 205 -7.03 21.80 -5.77
N ILE A 206 -6.41 21.42 -6.89
CA ILE A 206 -5.86 20.05 -7.07
C ILE A 206 -4.79 19.76 -6.00
N TRP A 207 -3.92 20.72 -5.69
CA TRP A 207 -2.90 20.55 -4.67
C TRP A 207 -3.49 20.50 -3.26
N ALA A 208 -4.51 21.30 -2.97
CA ALA A 208 -5.25 21.22 -1.72
C ALA A 208 -5.97 19.87 -1.58
N THR A 209 -6.64 19.39 -2.64
CA THR A 209 -7.28 18.06 -2.67
C THR A 209 -6.26 16.94 -2.46
N TYR A 210 -5.08 17.03 -3.06
CA TYR A 210 -3.99 16.08 -2.82
C TYR A 210 -3.55 16.07 -1.36
N GLY A 211 -3.40 17.27 -0.75
CA GLY A 211 -3.11 17.41 0.68
C GLY A 211 -4.19 16.84 1.59
N LEU A 212 -5.47 17.09 1.28
CA LEU A 212 -6.59 16.47 1.99
C LEU A 212 -6.62 14.94 1.82
N GLY A 213 -6.24 14.43 0.65
CA GLY A 213 -6.05 12.99 0.44
C GLY A 213 -4.99 12.40 1.39
N TRP A 214 -3.89 13.11 1.63
CA TRP A 214 -2.90 12.74 2.64
C TRP A 214 -3.47 12.78 4.06
N ALA A 215 -4.27 13.79 4.39
CA ALA A 215 -4.95 13.86 5.70
C ALA A 215 -5.87 12.66 5.91
N LEU A 216 -6.69 12.30 4.92
CA LEU A 216 -7.56 11.13 4.97
C LEU A 216 -6.76 9.82 5.14
N ALA A 217 -5.65 9.68 4.42
CA ALA A 217 -4.78 8.52 4.55
C ALA A 217 -4.17 8.42 5.96
N LEU A 218 -3.70 9.52 6.53
CA LEU A 218 -3.15 9.59 7.88
C LEU A 218 -4.22 9.32 8.95
N LEU A 219 -5.43 9.86 8.77
CA LEU A 219 -6.58 9.61 9.65
C LEU A 219 -7.17 8.20 9.50
N THR A 220 -6.71 7.43 8.50
CA THR A 220 -7.00 6.00 8.32
C THR A 220 -5.88 5.14 8.91
N ASN A 221 -4.65 5.35 8.43
CA ASN A 221 -3.46 4.58 8.83
C ASN A 221 -2.21 5.49 8.86
N PRO A 222 -1.74 5.89 10.05
CA PRO A 222 -0.59 6.78 10.19
C PRO A 222 0.72 6.24 9.60
N ALA A 223 0.88 4.92 9.42
CA ALA A 223 2.07 4.34 8.81
C ALA A 223 2.29 4.82 7.36
N ILE A 224 1.20 5.18 6.64
CA ILE A 224 1.27 5.78 5.31
C ILE A 224 2.06 7.10 5.33
N GLY A 225 2.07 7.79 6.46
CA GLY A 225 2.77 9.07 6.66
C GLY A 225 4.28 9.01 6.42
N LEU A 226 4.90 7.83 6.54
CA LEU A 226 6.32 7.65 6.22
C LEU A 226 6.64 7.97 4.75
N LEU A 227 5.65 7.87 3.86
CA LEU A 227 5.82 8.17 2.44
C LEU A 227 5.65 9.67 2.13
N LEU A 228 4.97 10.44 2.97
CA LEU A 228 4.66 11.85 2.70
C LEU A 228 5.92 12.70 2.43
N PRO A 229 6.94 12.71 3.31
CA PRO A 229 8.16 13.48 3.06
C PRO A 229 8.91 13.01 1.82
N PHE A 230 8.90 11.70 1.54
CA PHE A 230 9.52 11.15 0.35
C PHE A 230 8.79 11.61 -0.93
N CYS A 231 7.46 11.50 -0.98
CA CYS A 231 6.66 11.94 -2.13
C CYS A 231 6.81 13.46 -2.36
N ALA A 232 6.80 14.25 -1.29
CA ALA A 232 7.04 15.69 -1.35
C ALA A 232 8.43 16.02 -1.94
N ALA A 233 9.47 15.38 -1.41
CA ALA A 233 10.84 15.55 -1.90
C ALA A 233 10.97 15.10 -3.36
N TRP A 234 10.34 13.97 -3.74
CA TRP A 234 10.40 13.44 -5.11
C TRP A 234 9.68 14.35 -6.12
N ILE A 235 8.57 15.00 -5.74
CA ILE A 235 7.88 16.00 -6.57
C ILE A 235 8.79 17.20 -6.81
N VAL A 236 9.43 17.71 -5.76
CA VAL A 236 10.31 18.89 -5.82
C VAL A 236 11.62 18.61 -6.54
N TRP A 237 12.12 17.35 -6.42
CA TRP A 237 13.41 16.99 -6.98
C TRP A 237 13.46 17.12 -8.50
N GLN A 238 14.41 17.94 -8.99
CA GLN A 238 14.68 18.11 -10.41
C GLN A 238 16.09 17.62 -10.74
N ARG A 239 16.21 16.86 -11.84
CA ARG A 239 17.50 16.52 -12.40
C ARG A 239 18.08 17.74 -13.12
N HIS A 240 19.16 18.30 -12.62
CA HIS A 240 19.87 19.39 -13.24
C HIS A 240 21.14 18.88 -13.96
N LYS A 241 21.46 19.51 -15.09
CA LYS A 241 22.76 19.24 -15.75
C LYS A 241 23.91 19.64 -14.79
N ARG A 242 25.03 18.93 -14.88
CA ARG A 242 26.23 19.27 -14.11
C ARG A 242 26.65 20.73 -14.45
N GLY A 243 27.06 21.50 -13.45
CA GLY A 243 27.49 22.88 -13.64
C GLY A 243 26.43 23.98 -13.48
N VAL A 244 25.14 23.64 -13.35
CA VAL A 244 24.09 24.67 -13.06
C VAL A 244 24.30 25.21 -11.64
N PRO A 245 24.41 26.56 -11.47
CA PRO A 245 24.55 27.19 -10.16
C PRO A 245 23.38 26.83 -9.22
N TRP A 246 23.67 26.68 -7.92
CA TRP A 246 22.67 26.29 -6.92
C TRP A 246 21.47 27.25 -6.87
N ALA A 247 21.70 28.58 -7.05
CA ALA A 247 20.67 29.59 -7.06
C ALA A 247 19.62 29.37 -8.18
N LEU A 248 20.08 29.00 -9.38
CA LEU A 248 19.20 28.69 -10.51
C LEU A 248 18.45 27.35 -10.28
N ARG A 249 19.09 26.37 -9.64
CA ARG A 249 18.40 25.12 -9.24
C ARG A 249 17.27 25.43 -8.25
N LEU A 250 17.53 26.24 -7.22
CA LEU A 250 16.53 26.63 -6.23
C LEU A 250 15.39 27.42 -6.88
N ALA A 251 15.71 28.37 -7.77
CA ALA A 251 14.70 29.13 -8.51
C ALA A 251 13.79 28.20 -9.34
N ALA A 252 14.34 27.20 -10.02
CA ALA A 252 13.57 26.22 -10.77
C ALA A 252 12.68 25.31 -9.91
N MET A 253 13.02 25.12 -8.62
CA MET A 253 12.22 24.30 -7.67
C MET A 253 11.07 25.10 -7.02
N ARG A 254 11.09 26.45 -7.06
CA ARG A 254 10.09 27.30 -6.40
C ARG A 254 8.64 26.95 -6.72
N PRO A 255 8.21 26.71 -7.98
CA PRO A 255 6.83 26.35 -8.29
C PRO A 255 6.40 25.02 -7.61
N ALA A 256 7.28 24.03 -7.65
CA ALA A 256 7.02 22.74 -7.02
C ALA A 256 6.97 22.86 -5.48
N LEU A 257 7.84 23.67 -4.87
CA LEU A 257 7.80 23.96 -3.44
C LEU A 257 6.50 24.64 -3.04
N ALA A 258 6.02 25.63 -3.82
CA ALA A 258 4.74 26.30 -3.56
C ALA A 258 3.56 25.30 -3.64
N SER A 259 3.56 24.44 -4.64
CA SER A 259 2.53 23.39 -4.81
C SER A 259 2.51 22.41 -3.65
N VAL A 260 3.67 21.87 -3.28
CA VAL A 260 3.82 20.99 -2.12
C VAL A 260 3.46 21.70 -0.82
N GLY A 261 3.82 23.00 -0.68
CA GLY A 261 3.41 23.82 0.45
C GLY A 261 1.89 23.91 0.62
N ILE A 262 1.15 24.14 -0.48
CA ILE A 262 -0.32 24.12 -0.46
C ILE A 262 -0.85 22.75 0.00
N ALA A 263 -0.28 21.67 -0.51
CA ALA A 263 -0.69 20.31 -0.13
C ALA A 263 -0.40 20.04 1.35
N LEU A 264 0.77 20.42 1.87
CA LEU A 264 1.12 20.24 3.29
C LEU A 264 0.21 21.05 4.21
N VAL A 265 -0.10 22.30 3.87
CA VAL A 265 -1.05 23.12 4.63
C VAL A 265 -2.43 22.48 4.64
N ALA A 266 -2.93 22.03 3.49
CA ALA A 266 -4.22 21.36 3.41
C ALA A 266 -4.24 20.04 4.21
N CYS A 267 -3.14 19.28 4.19
CA CYS A 267 -2.99 18.06 5.01
C CYS A 267 -3.05 18.39 6.50
N ILE A 268 -2.30 19.39 6.96
CA ILE A 268 -2.32 19.82 8.37
C ILE A 268 -3.73 20.26 8.77
N LEU A 269 -4.36 21.13 7.96
CA LEU A 269 -5.73 21.59 8.24
C LEU A 269 -6.75 20.44 8.31
N GLY A 270 -6.56 19.40 7.50
CA GLY A 270 -7.41 18.20 7.56
C GLY A 270 -7.22 17.37 8.84
N ILE A 271 -6.03 17.40 9.46
CA ILE A 271 -5.73 16.64 10.69
C ILE A 271 -6.06 17.46 11.95
N VAL A 272 -5.94 18.77 11.89
CA VAL A 272 -6.11 19.68 13.04
C VAL A 272 -7.40 19.45 13.84
N PRO A 273 -8.59 19.23 13.23
CA PRO A 273 -9.81 19.00 14.01
C PRO A 273 -9.70 17.75 14.92
N TRP A 274 -9.07 16.70 14.41
CA TRP A 274 -8.86 15.48 15.19
C TRP A 274 -7.80 15.66 16.28
N THR A 275 -6.69 16.31 15.96
CA THR A 275 -5.63 16.63 16.95
C THR A 275 -6.17 17.55 18.07
N ALA A 276 -6.99 18.54 17.72
CA ALA A 276 -7.63 19.43 18.69
C ALA A 276 -8.59 18.66 19.61
N ARG A 277 -9.40 17.74 19.06
CA ARG A 277 -10.25 16.83 19.86
C ARG A 277 -9.40 16.00 20.83
N ASN A 278 -8.30 15.43 20.37
CA ASN A 278 -7.43 14.63 21.23
C ASN A 278 -6.80 15.50 22.33
N TYR A 279 -6.36 16.70 22.00
CA TYR A 279 -5.83 17.64 23.01
C TYR A 279 -6.87 18.00 24.07
N ALA A 280 -8.11 18.28 23.65
CA ALA A 280 -9.20 18.58 24.57
C ALA A 280 -9.56 17.37 25.47
N ALA A 281 -9.45 16.14 24.93
CA ALA A 281 -9.78 14.92 25.68
C ALA A 281 -8.69 14.48 26.66
N PHE A 282 -7.42 14.69 26.33
CA PHE A 282 -6.29 14.14 27.12
C PHE A 282 -5.39 15.19 27.77
N GLY A 283 -5.51 16.50 27.41
CA GLY A 283 -4.57 17.51 27.83
C GLY A 283 -3.15 17.33 27.26
N HIS A 284 -2.99 16.42 26.30
CA HIS A 284 -1.72 16.06 25.68
C HIS A 284 -1.80 16.11 24.16
N PHE A 285 -0.67 16.43 23.54
CA PHE A 285 -0.56 16.45 22.08
C PHE A 285 -0.49 15.00 21.54
N VAL A 286 -1.59 14.54 20.94
CA VAL A 286 -1.72 13.25 20.27
C VAL A 286 -2.22 13.54 18.84
N PRO A 287 -1.34 13.55 17.83
CA PRO A 287 -1.72 13.98 16.49
C PRO A 287 -2.80 13.10 15.87
N ILE A 288 -2.69 11.76 15.96
CA ILE A 288 -3.65 10.84 15.35
C ILE A 288 -3.99 9.70 16.30
N LYS A 289 -3.04 8.79 16.60
CA LYS A 289 -3.20 7.58 17.43
C LYS A 289 -2.28 7.64 18.64
N SER A 290 -2.71 7.06 19.74
CA SER A 290 -1.93 6.95 20.98
C SER A 290 -1.21 5.61 21.13
N ASN A 291 -1.69 4.53 20.50
CA ASN A 291 -1.36 3.13 20.82
C ASN A 291 0.06 2.66 20.45
N PHE A 292 0.88 3.51 19.84
CA PHE A 292 2.23 3.12 19.42
C PHE A 292 3.07 2.52 20.56
N GLY A 293 2.98 3.08 21.77
CA GLY A 293 3.75 2.58 22.92
C GLY A 293 3.45 1.12 23.27
N LEU A 294 2.17 0.76 23.26
CA LEU A 294 1.74 -0.63 23.49
C LEU A 294 2.15 -1.55 22.34
N GLU A 295 1.87 -1.18 21.09
CA GLU A 295 2.24 -1.98 19.92
C GLU A 295 3.75 -2.24 19.86
N PHE A 296 4.54 -1.22 20.24
CA PHE A 296 5.99 -1.33 20.32
C PHE A 296 6.43 -2.27 21.45
N TRP A 297 5.73 -2.23 22.59
CA TRP A 297 6.01 -3.10 23.73
C TRP A 297 5.58 -4.54 23.47
N LEU A 298 4.42 -4.78 22.86
CA LEU A 298 3.97 -6.14 22.54
C LEU A 298 4.95 -6.89 21.64
N GLY A 299 5.70 -6.16 20.83
CA GLY A 299 6.76 -6.74 20.03
C GLY A 299 8.13 -6.75 20.70
N ASN A 300 8.34 -6.05 21.84
CA ASN A 300 9.66 -5.86 22.43
C ASN A 300 9.59 -5.90 23.97
N ASN A 301 9.37 -7.09 24.52
CA ASN A 301 9.31 -7.39 25.93
C ASN A 301 9.96 -8.76 26.23
N PRO A 302 10.22 -9.12 27.51
CA PRO A 302 10.89 -10.38 27.86
C PRO A 302 10.19 -11.66 27.41
N ASP A 303 8.87 -11.62 27.16
CA ASP A 303 8.06 -12.77 26.77
C ASP A 303 8.02 -12.99 25.26
N VAL A 304 8.61 -12.07 24.48
CA VAL A 304 8.63 -12.16 22.99
C VAL A 304 9.49 -13.34 22.55
N LYS A 305 8.90 -14.27 21.82
CA LYS A 305 9.61 -15.45 21.29
C LYS A 305 9.87 -15.36 19.79
N ILE A 306 8.92 -14.79 19.02
CA ILE A 306 9.02 -14.70 17.55
C ILE A 306 8.62 -13.30 17.10
N ILE A 307 7.34 -13.02 17.00
CA ILE A 307 6.85 -11.77 16.38
C ILE A 307 6.18 -10.81 17.34
N TRP A 308 5.33 -11.29 18.28
CA TRP A 308 4.65 -10.44 19.27
C TRP A 308 3.98 -11.27 20.38
N THR A 309 3.56 -10.57 21.47
CA THR A 309 2.95 -11.16 22.67
C THR A 309 1.51 -10.70 22.83
N TRP A 310 0.59 -11.12 21.94
CA TRP A 310 -0.81 -10.68 21.94
C TRP A 310 -1.53 -10.96 23.28
N TRP A 311 -1.14 -12.04 23.97
CA TRP A 311 -1.73 -12.42 25.27
C TRP A 311 -1.39 -11.45 26.40
N ARG A 312 -0.41 -10.56 26.21
CA ARG A 312 -0.05 -9.47 27.12
C ARG A 312 -0.81 -8.18 26.81
N SER A 313 -1.64 -8.17 25.79
CA SER A 313 -2.47 -7.02 25.47
C SER A 313 -3.55 -6.82 26.56
N PRO A 314 -3.94 -5.58 26.90
CA PRO A 314 -5.07 -5.32 27.80
C PRO A 314 -6.38 -6.00 27.39
N ALA A 315 -6.54 -6.34 26.11
CA ALA A 315 -7.67 -7.13 25.64
C ALA A 315 -7.67 -8.59 26.15
N SER A 316 -6.51 -9.13 26.53
CA SER A 316 -6.30 -10.53 26.92
C SER A 316 -5.78 -10.68 28.34
N ASP A 317 -5.09 -9.68 28.88
CA ASP A 317 -4.47 -9.69 30.22
C ASP A 317 -5.22 -8.73 31.16
N PRO A 318 -5.96 -9.26 32.17
CA PRO A 318 -6.69 -8.44 33.13
C PRO A 318 -5.78 -7.50 33.96
N ALA A 319 -4.51 -7.87 34.21
CA ALA A 319 -3.57 -7.04 34.93
C ALA A 319 -3.20 -5.81 34.10
N GLU A 320 -2.94 -6.00 32.80
CA GLU A 320 -2.67 -4.90 31.87
C GLU A 320 -3.91 -4.01 31.67
N MET A 321 -5.13 -4.59 31.64
CA MET A 321 -6.37 -3.81 31.60
C MET A 321 -6.53 -2.97 32.89
N SER A 322 -6.24 -3.53 34.05
CA SER A 322 -6.28 -2.78 35.33
C SER A 322 -5.27 -1.64 35.34
N ALA A 323 -4.05 -1.89 34.88
CA ALA A 323 -3.01 -0.87 34.75
C ALA A 323 -3.43 0.26 33.80
N LEU A 324 -3.98 -0.09 32.62
CA LEU A 324 -4.51 0.87 31.64
C LEU A 324 -5.60 1.77 32.25
N ASN A 325 -6.58 1.18 32.94
CA ASN A 325 -7.67 1.94 33.58
C ASN A 325 -7.17 2.79 34.75
N GLY A 326 -6.19 2.31 35.53
CA GLY A 326 -5.62 3.04 36.66
C GLY A 326 -4.75 4.21 36.24
N MET A 327 -3.96 4.06 35.20
CA MET A 327 -3.02 5.10 34.72
C MET A 327 -3.65 6.07 33.72
N GLY A 328 -4.69 5.63 33.02
CA GLY A 328 -5.24 6.30 31.84
C GLY A 328 -4.39 6.05 30.57
N GLU A 329 -5.03 6.18 29.39
CA GLU A 329 -4.47 5.75 28.09
C GLU A 329 -3.09 6.34 27.81
N ILE A 330 -2.92 7.66 27.93
CA ILE A 330 -1.66 8.31 27.52
C ILE A 330 -0.49 7.96 28.44
N ALA A 331 -0.71 7.89 29.76
CA ALA A 331 0.33 7.53 30.69
C ALA A 331 0.73 6.05 30.53
N TYR A 332 -0.25 5.16 30.34
CA TYR A 332 -0.02 3.75 30.07
C TYR A 332 0.78 3.53 28.80
N MET A 333 0.43 4.19 27.69
CA MET A 333 1.18 4.06 26.42
C MET A 333 2.63 4.55 26.54
N ARG A 334 2.86 5.63 27.31
CA ARG A 334 4.22 6.13 27.58
C ARG A 334 5.02 5.17 28.44
N GLU A 335 4.37 4.53 29.43
CA GLU A 335 5.03 3.51 30.26
C GLU A 335 5.45 2.32 29.42
N LYS A 336 4.52 1.76 28.61
CA LYS A 336 4.84 0.63 27.73
C LYS A 336 5.95 0.97 26.73
N GLN A 337 5.98 2.18 26.21
CA GLN A 337 7.10 2.63 25.37
C GLN A 337 8.43 2.66 26.13
N ARG A 338 8.43 3.10 27.40
CA ARG A 338 9.66 3.10 28.24
C ARG A 338 10.14 1.70 28.54
N GLU A 339 9.23 0.78 28.90
CA GLU A 339 9.53 -0.63 29.13
C GLU A 339 10.18 -1.27 27.90
N ALA A 340 9.59 -1.08 26.71
CA ALA A 340 10.13 -1.58 25.45
C ALA A 340 11.53 -1.03 25.16
N LEU A 341 11.74 0.27 25.32
CA LEU A 341 13.06 0.90 25.11
C LEU A 341 14.10 0.39 26.11
N SER A 342 13.70 0.16 27.36
CA SER A 342 14.57 -0.41 28.39
C SER A 342 14.98 -1.83 28.01
N PHE A 343 14.01 -2.66 27.60
CA PHE A 343 14.26 -4.02 27.14
C PHE A 343 15.20 -4.07 25.94
N ILE A 344 14.97 -3.24 24.92
CA ILE A 344 15.80 -3.16 23.72
C ILE A 344 17.25 -2.75 24.07
N ARG A 345 17.42 -1.77 24.95
CA ARG A 345 18.77 -1.34 25.39
C ARG A 345 19.52 -2.44 26.10
N ALA A 346 18.82 -3.23 26.90
CA ALA A 346 19.40 -4.37 27.61
C ALA A 346 19.65 -5.58 26.69
N ASN A 347 18.87 -5.73 25.63
CA ASN A 347 18.86 -6.91 24.76
C ASN A 347 18.85 -6.53 23.26
N PRO A 348 19.85 -5.78 22.74
CA PRO A 348 19.83 -5.30 21.37
C PRO A 348 19.86 -6.44 20.32
N GLY A 349 20.49 -7.59 20.64
CA GLY A 349 20.50 -8.77 19.77
C GLY A 349 19.10 -9.33 19.57
N ILE A 350 18.32 -9.50 20.65
CA ILE A 350 16.94 -9.99 20.57
C ILE A 350 16.07 -9.06 19.72
N PHE A 351 16.26 -7.75 19.86
CA PHE A 351 15.53 -6.76 19.04
C PHE A 351 15.83 -6.91 17.54
N VAL A 352 17.11 -7.10 17.19
CA VAL A 352 17.50 -7.27 15.77
C VAL A 352 16.94 -8.58 15.21
N ASP A 353 17.08 -9.68 15.95
CA ASP A 353 16.57 -11.00 15.54
C ASP A 353 15.04 -10.97 15.35
N SER A 354 14.29 -10.47 16.34
CA SER A 354 12.84 -10.35 16.25
C SER A 354 12.39 -9.39 15.14
N SER A 355 13.15 -8.31 14.88
CA SER A 355 12.85 -7.39 13.76
C SER A 355 13.10 -8.06 12.42
N PHE A 356 14.12 -8.93 12.32
CA PHE A 356 14.37 -9.72 11.11
C PHE A 356 13.27 -10.78 10.90
N ASP A 357 12.83 -11.45 11.95
CA ASP A 357 11.71 -12.40 11.88
C ASP A 357 10.44 -11.70 11.37
N ARG A 358 10.12 -10.52 11.91
CA ARG A 358 8.98 -9.70 11.44
C ARG A 358 9.14 -9.26 9.98
N PHE A 359 10.36 -8.93 9.56
CA PHE A 359 10.64 -8.67 8.15
C PHE A 359 10.33 -9.91 7.30
N VAL A 360 10.84 -11.08 7.66
CA VAL A 360 10.57 -12.33 6.94
C VAL A 360 9.07 -12.60 6.91
N ASP A 361 8.38 -12.50 8.03
CA ASP A 361 6.94 -12.73 8.14
C ASP A 361 6.13 -11.79 7.23
N THR A 362 6.41 -10.50 7.23
CA THR A 362 5.76 -9.51 6.37
C THR A 362 5.76 -9.92 4.89
N TRP A 363 6.86 -10.53 4.42
CA TRP A 363 7.02 -10.88 3.01
C TRP A 363 6.62 -12.32 2.67
N THR A 364 6.57 -13.20 3.66
CA THR A 364 6.36 -14.64 3.44
C THR A 364 5.11 -15.20 4.13
N ALA A 365 4.57 -14.51 5.16
CA ALA A 365 3.54 -15.04 6.05
C ALA A 365 3.99 -16.30 6.81
N LEU A 366 5.28 -16.45 7.11
CA LEU A 366 5.84 -17.68 7.65
C LEU A 366 5.26 -18.04 9.02
N TRP A 367 5.02 -17.05 9.87
CA TRP A 367 4.49 -17.22 11.24
C TRP A 367 3.00 -16.90 11.37
N ASP A 368 2.34 -16.27 10.38
CA ASP A 368 0.90 -15.99 10.40
C ASP A 368 0.07 -17.28 10.55
N GLN A 369 0.55 -18.39 9.97
CA GLN A 369 -0.12 -19.69 10.08
C GLN A 369 -0.25 -20.22 11.54
N HIS A 370 0.57 -19.73 12.48
CA HIS A 370 0.53 -20.09 13.89
C HIS A 370 -0.25 -19.11 14.75
N THR A 371 -0.56 -17.93 14.24
CA THR A 371 -1.23 -16.84 14.96
C THR A 371 -2.64 -16.59 14.46
N ASP A 372 -2.95 -17.02 13.24
CA ASP A 372 -4.26 -16.86 12.64
C ASP A 372 -5.00 -18.21 12.53
N PRO A 373 -6.08 -18.43 13.32
CA PRO A 373 -6.85 -19.68 13.29
C PRO A 373 -7.43 -20.02 11.91
N TRP A 374 -7.66 -19.00 11.09
CA TRP A 374 -8.22 -19.13 9.75
C TRP A 374 -7.22 -19.77 8.78
N ILE A 375 -5.99 -19.29 8.78
CA ILE A 375 -4.92 -19.82 7.94
C ILE A 375 -4.63 -21.27 8.34
N THR A 376 -4.71 -21.56 9.63
CA THR A 376 -4.56 -22.93 10.18
C THR A 376 -5.71 -23.85 9.78
N ALA A 377 -6.95 -23.37 9.79
CA ALA A 377 -8.14 -24.17 9.48
C ALA A 377 -8.24 -24.55 7.99
N MET A 378 -7.67 -23.77 7.09
CA MET A 378 -7.70 -24.07 5.65
C MET A 378 -6.73 -25.16 5.19
N SER A 379 -5.94 -25.82 6.07
CA SER A 379 -4.84 -26.75 5.73
C SER A 379 -3.87 -26.24 4.63
N ALA A 380 -3.97 -24.97 4.32
CA ALA A 380 -3.29 -24.29 3.23
C ALA A 380 -2.03 -23.53 3.70
N GLY A 381 -1.62 -23.69 4.98
CA GLY A 381 -0.52 -22.91 5.56
C GLY A 381 0.73 -22.88 4.69
N THR A 382 1.19 -24.06 4.23
CA THR A 382 2.36 -24.16 3.34
C THR A 382 2.11 -23.52 1.97
N LEU A 383 0.92 -23.72 1.38
CA LEU A 383 0.55 -23.13 0.08
C LEU A 383 0.42 -21.63 0.18
N TYR A 384 -0.13 -21.12 1.29
CA TYR A 384 -0.25 -19.68 1.55
C TYR A 384 1.12 -19.02 1.71
N VAL A 385 2.03 -19.62 2.49
CA VAL A 385 3.42 -19.16 2.62
C VAL A 385 4.13 -19.18 1.27
N ALA A 386 3.99 -20.25 0.49
CA ALA A 386 4.56 -20.35 -0.85
C ALA A 386 4.02 -19.26 -1.79
N PHE A 387 2.71 -19.01 -1.76
CA PHE A 387 2.07 -17.94 -2.52
C PHE A 387 2.61 -16.56 -2.12
N CYS A 388 2.65 -16.23 -0.83
CA CYS A 388 3.14 -14.95 -0.33
C CYS A 388 4.61 -14.73 -0.67
N SER A 389 5.44 -15.77 -0.51
CA SER A 389 6.87 -15.74 -0.82
C SER A 389 7.11 -15.54 -2.33
N MET A 390 6.40 -16.30 -3.17
CA MET A 390 6.50 -16.18 -4.63
C MET A 390 6.02 -14.81 -5.11
N PHE A 391 4.92 -14.31 -4.57
CA PHE A 391 4.38 -12.99 -4.90
C PHE A 391 5.37 -11.87 -4.55
N SER A 392 6.01 -11.96 -3.37
CA SER A 392 7.03 -11.03 -2.91
C SER A 392 8.31 -11.09 -3.78
N LEU A 393 8.77 -12.29 -4.11
CA LEU A 393 9.94 -12.49 -4.97
C LEU A 393 9.69 -11.94 -6.38
N LEU A 394 8.54 -12.22 -6.97
CA LEU A 394 8.18 -11.70 -8.29
C LEU A 394 8.05 -10.18 -8.30
N ALA A 395 7.49 -9.59 -7.22
CA ALA A 395 7.44 -8.14 -7.07
C ALA A 395 8.85 -7.52 -6.99
N LEU A 396 9.77 -8.15 -6.24
CA LEU A 396 11.18 -7.73 -6.18
C LEU A 396 11.86 -7.82 -7.54
N VAL A 397 11.68 -8.92 -8.27
CA VAL A 397 12.21 -9.09 -9.64
C VAL A 397 11.66 -7.99 -10.54
N GLY A 398 10.36 -7.71 -10.50
CA GLY A 398 9.72 -6.63 -11.26
C GLY A 398 10.29 -5.26 -10.92
N LEU A 399 10.52 -5.00 -9.63
CA LEU A 399 11.16 -3.77 -9.16
C LEU A 399 12.58 -3.61 -9.70
N LEU A 400 13.39 -4.68 -9.67
CA LEU A 400 14.76 -4.65 -10.17
C LEU A 400 14.83 -4.42 -11.68
N ILE A 401 13.92 -5.05 -12.45
CA ILE A 401 13.80 -4.83 -13.89
C ILE A 401 13.38 -3.37 -14.15
N ALA A 402 12.36 -2.89 -13.46
CA ALA A 402 11.83 -1.53 -13.62
C ALA A 402 12.86 -0.45 -13.26
N ARG A 403 13.67 -0.66 -12.22
CA ARG A 403 14.76 0.26 -11.85
C ARG A 403 15.85 0.37 -12.91
N ARG A 404 16.11 -0.70 -13.66
CA ARG A 404 17.06 -0.68 -14.78
C ARG A 404 16.51 0.09 -15.99
N ALA A 405 15.19 0.05 -16.19
CA ALA A 405 14.53 0.77 -17.29
C ALA A 405 14.35 2.26 -16.98
N ASP A 406 13.81 2.61 -15.82
CA ASP A 406 13.68 3.99 -15.32
C ASP A 406 13.85 4.03 -13.79
N ALA A 407 15.09 4.21 -13.34
CA ALA A 407 15.42 4.26 -11.92
C ALA A 407 14.73 5.41 -11.18
N PHE A 408 14.33 6.47 -11.87
CA PHE A 408 13.72 7.62 -11.24
C PHE A 408 12.19 7.56 -11.18
N GLY A 409 11.52 7.14 -12.25
CA GLY A 409 10.06 7.00 -12.31
C GLY A 409 9.54 5.95 -11.33
N ILE A 410 10.35 4.92 -11.04
CA ILE A 410 9.99 3.83 -10.12
C ILE A 410 10.17 4.16 -8.63
N LEU A 411 10.81 5.28 -8.27
CA LEU A 411 11.12 5.61 -6.88
C LEU A 411 9.91 5.68 -5.95
N PRO A 412 8.73 6.22 -6.32
CA PRO A 412 7.56 6.21 -5.45
C PRO A 412 7.07 4.80 -5.10
N LEU A 413 7.15 3.86 -6.06
CA LEU A 413 6.81 2.47 -5.82
C LEU A 413 7.85 1.79 -4.90
N SER A 414 9.14 2.08 -5.15
CA SER A 414 10.23 1.61 -4.28
C SER A 414 10.06 2.11 -2.84
N ALA A 415 9.71 3.39 -2.67
CA ALA A 415 9.49 3.99 -1.37
C ALA A 415 8.33 3.33 -0.62
N ALA A 416 7.23 3.02 -1.32
CA ALA A 416 6.09 2.34 -0.70
C ALA A 416 6.50 0.97 -0.14
N LEU A 417 7.27 0.18 -0.91
CA LEU A 417 7.75 -1.13 -0.46
C LEU A 417 8.79 -1.06 0.66
N LEU A 418 9.59 0.01 0.72
CA LEU A 418 10.67 0.13 1.70
C LEU A 418 10.24 0.84 2.99
N LEU A 419 9.45 1.91 2.88
CA LEU A 419 9.15 2.78 4.02
C LEU A 419 7.88 2.35 4.77
N PHE A 420 6.82 1.94 4.06
CA PHE A 420 5.56 1.59 4.69
C PHE A 420 5.68 0.46 5.72
N PRO A 421 6.41 -0.66 5.45
CA PRO A 421 6.51 -1.76 6.41
C PRO A 421 7.41 -1.48 7.61
N LEU A 422 8.23 -0.40 7.61
CA LEU A 422 9.22 -0.15 8.68
C LEU A 422 8.60 -0.13 10.08
N THR A 423 7.40 0.44 10.22
CA THR A 423 6.69 0.47 11.51
C THR A 423 6.43 -0.95 12.02
N TYR A 424 6.06 -1.85 11.13
CA TYR A 424 5.71 -3.23 11.48
C TYR A 424 6.92 -4.09 11.79
N TYR A 425 8.10 -3.78 11.24
CA TYR A 425 9.33 -4.49 11.60
C TYR A 425 9.75 -4.21 13.03
N ILE A 426 9.50 -3.01 13.56
CA ILE A 426 9.88 -2.64 14.91
C ILE A 426 8.78 -2.88 15.96
N THR A 427 7.53 -3.04 15.56
CA THR A 427 6.39 -3.35 16.44
C THR A 427 6.05 -4.82 16.37
N HIS A 428 5.12 -5.19 15.52
CA HIS A 428 4.77 -6.58 15.21
C HIS A 428 4.27 -6.66 13.76
N SER A 429 4.40 -7.82 13.12
CA SER A 429 4.03 -8.05 11.74
C SER A 429 2.86 -9.01 11.62
N SER A 430 2.20 -8.92 10.49
CA SER A 430 1.29 -9.89 9.90
C SER A 430 1.20 -9.56 8.42
N VAL A 431 0.99 -10.55 7.57
CA VAL A 431 0.85 -10.33 6.13
C VAL A 431 -0.31 -9.38 5.79
N ARG A 432 -1.34 -9.34 6.63
CA ARG A 432 -2.46 -8.39 6.49
C ARG A 432 -2.01 -6.92 6.58
N TYR A 433 -0.96 -6.60 7.35
CA TYR A 433 -0.42 -5.24 7.44
C TYR A 433 0.34 -4.84 6.17
N ARG A 434 0.77 -5.80 5.35
CA ARG A 434 1.35 -5.54 4.04
C ARG A 434 0.29 -5.18 3.00
N HIS A 435 -0.97 -5.59 3.19
CA HIS A 435 -2.04 -5.42 2.20
C HIS A 435 -2.14 -4.01 1.58
N PRO A 436 -1.91 -2.89 2.30
CA PRO A 436 -1.90 -1.56 1.69
C PRO A 436 -0.89 -1.36 0.56
N ILE A 437 0.19 -2.14 0.51
CA ILE A 437 1.21 -2.08 -0.57
C ILE A 437 1.09 -3.22 -1.60
N ASP A 438 0.19 -4.19 -1.39
CA ASP A 438 -0.06 -5.28 -2.36
C ASP A 438 -0.50 -4.77 -3.75
N PRO A 439 -1.23 -3.64 -3.90
CA PRO A 439 -1.49 -3.04 -5.21
C PRO A 439 -0.21 -2.68 -5.98
N VAL A 440 0.78 -2.13 -5.29
CA VAL A 440 2.10 -1.80 -5.87
C VAL A 440 2.84 -3.07 -6.27
N MET A 441 2.81 -4.10 -5.41
CA MET A 441 3.40 -5.41 -5.70
C MET A 441 2.74 -6.06 -6.92
N THR A 442 1.41 -5.99 -7.03
CA THR A 442 0.66 -6.51 -8.19
C THR A 442 1.13 -5.88 -9.50
N ILE A 443 1.33 -4.57 -9.54
CA ILE A 443 1.88 -3.87 -10.72
C ILE A 443 3.25 -4.44 -11.10
N LEU A 444 4.13 -4.62 -10.12
CA LEU A 444 5.49 -5.10 -10.34
C LEU A 444 5.53 -6.57 -10.76
N VAL A 445 4.70 -7.43 -10.16
CA VAL A 445 4.54 -8.83 -10.56
C VAL A 445 4.09 -8.94 -12.01
N VAL A 446 3.05 -8.22 -12.40
CA VAL A 446 2.54 -8.21 -13.77
C VAL A 446 3.62 -7.71 -14.75
N TYR A 447 4.35 -6.67 -14.37
CA TYR A 447 5.45 -6.17 -15.20
C TYR A 447 6.56 -7.22 -15.37
N ALA A 448 6.98 -7.91 -14.29
CA ALA A 448 7.97 -8.99 -14.36
C ALA A 448 7.53 -10.11 -15.32
N VAL A 449 6.29 -10.59 -15.18
CA VAL A 449 5.70 -11.64 -16.02
C VAL A 449 5.65 -11.20 -17.50
N THR A 450 5.23 -9.94 -17.74
CA THR A 450 5.17 -9.39 -19.10
C THR A 450 6.56 -9.33 -19.75
N CYS A 451 7.59 -8.91 -19.01
CA CYS A 451 8.97 -8.88 -19.50
C CYS A 451 9.51 -10.29 -19.78
N ALA A 452 9.25 -11.25 -18.91
CA ALA A 452 9.65 -12.65 -19.10
C ALA A 452 9.00 -13.25 -20.36
N HIS A 453 7.68 -13.04 -20.53
CA HIS A 453 6.96 -13.50 -21.70
C HIS A 453 7.51 -12.89 -23.02
N ALA A 454 7.81 -11.60 -23.03
CA ALA A 454 8.40 -10.92 -24.19
C ALA A 454 9.77 -11.50 -24.55
N LYS A 455 10.61 -11.83 -23.55
CA LYS A 455 11.92 -12.45 -23.76
C LYS A 455 11.81 -13.86 -24.34
N LEU A 456 10.88 -14.68 -23.81
CA LEU A 456 10.65 -16.03 -24.31
C LEU A 456 10.19 -16.03 -25.78
N ARG A 457 9.26 -15.14 -26.16
CA ARG A 457 8.80 -15.00 -27.54
C ARG A 457 9.95 -14.63 -28.50
N LYS A 458 10.83 -13.71 -28.11
CA LYS A 458 12.00 -13.36 -28.93
C LYS A 458 12.92 -14.57 -29.15
N ASN A 459 13.19 -15.33 -28.11
CA ASN A 459 14.05 -16.53 -28.21
C ASN A 459 13.44 -17.59 -29.13
N VAL A 460 12.12 -17.81 -29.09
CA VAL A 460 11.41 -18.75 -29.96
C VAL A 460 11.51 -18.33 -31.43
N VAL A 461 11.30 -17.04 -31.73
CA VAL A 461 11.39 -16.51 -33.11
C VAL A 461 12.82 -16.67 -33.65
N THR A 462 13.85 -16.24 -32.89
CA THR A 462 15.25 -16.39 -33.32
C THR A 462 15.66 -17.87 -33.53
N THR A 463 15.17 -18.78 -32.70
CA THR A 463 15.45 -20.22 -32.85
C THR A 463 14.76 -20.80 -34.08
N SER A 464 13.53 -20.36 -34.40
CA SER A 464 12.79 -20.81 -35.58
C SER A 464 13.45 -20.28 -36.89
N GLU A 465 13.91 -19.02 -36.89
CA GLU A 465 14.66 -18.44 -38.02
C GLU A 465 15.99 -19.15 -38.23
N ALA A 466 16.72 -19.45 -37.17
CA ALA A 466 17.97 -20.21 -37.24
C ALA A 466 17.77 -21.65 -37.75
N ARG A 467 16.66 -22.31 -37.38
CA ARG A 467 16.29 -23.64 -37.91
C ARG A 467 15.93 -23.60 -39.40
N ASN A 468 15.18 -22.59 -39.83
CA ASN A 468 14.77 -22.44 -41.22
C ASN A 468 15.94 -22.07 -42.12
N SER A 469 16.94 -21.33 -41.63
CA SER A 469 18.20 -21.03 -42.35
C SER A 469 19.16 -22.20 -42.38
N ALA A 470 19.08 -23.14 -41.45
CA ALA A 470 19.93 -24.34 -41.39
C ALA A 470 19.33 -25.57 -42.12
N SER A 471 18.12 -25.48 -42.71
CA SER A 471 17.51 -26.56 -43.50
C SER A 471 18.10 -26.58 -44.94
N PRO A 472 18.84 -27.64 -45.37
CA PRO A 472 19.52 -27.69 -46.66
C PRO A 472 18.63 -28.14 -47.83
N LEU A 473 17.34 -28.03 -47.74
CA LEU A 473 16.40 -28.46 -48.78
C LEU A 473 15.87 -27.30 -49.60
N ASN A 474 16.68 -26.75 -50.49
CA ASN A 474 16.27 -26.22 -51.82
C ASN A 474 17.45 -25.69 -52.64
N ARG A 475 18.45 -26.52 -52.88
CA ARG A 475 19.39 -26.33 -54.02
C ARG A 475 19.49 -27.66 -54.73
N ASP A 476 18.56 -27.91 -55.62
CA ASP A 476 18.74 -28.63 -56.88
C ASP A 476 17.40 -28.96 -57.52
N SER A 477 16.87 -28.05 -58.31
CA SER A 477 15.93 -28.40 -59.38
C SER A 477 15.89 -27.33 -60.47
N SER A 478 17.06 -26.95 -60.96
CA SER A 478 17.12 -26.19 -62.22
C SER A 478 18.43 -26.50 -62.97
N ARG A 479 18.61 -27.81 -63.30
CA ARG A 479 19.48 -28.26 -64.36
C ARG A 479 18.97 -29.62 -64.84
N ARG A 480 18.02 -29.58 -65.82
CA ARG A 480 17.92 -30.46 -66.98
C ARG A 480 16.93 -29.86 -67.97
#